data_4d0c362074165c5e7f2b492d8c56abc8
#
_entry.id   4d0c362074165c5e7f2b492d8c56abc8
#
_cell.length_a   1.000
_cell.length_b   1.000
_cell.length_c   1.000
_cell.angle_alpha   90.00
_cell.angle_beta   90.00
_cell.angle_gamma   90.00
#
_symmetry.space_group_name_H-M   'P 1'
#
loop_
_entity.id
_entity.type
_entity.pdbx_description
1 polymer ?
#
loop_
_entity_poly.entity_id
_entity_poly.type
_entity_poly.pdbx_seq_one_letter_code
_entity_poly.pdbx_strand_id
1 'polypeptide(L)'
;YMLEHIPIHRILFIDLETVAQQPSYQQLSPVWQQLWEGRVNQYKPDNIDWDTYYNEKAAVYAEFSKIVCASIGYFAKPRNPDEPEIFRIKSFYDHDEPTLLTGLFEALRKYFSRRAQVYLGGHNIRDFDVPFMARRALINQIPLPQILDATYFKPWEQPYVDTLQLWKFGEFRNLTSLNLITTALDIPSPKTDLT
;
A
#
# COMPACT_ATOMS: atom_id res chain seq x y z
N TYR A 1 -25.40 7.35 0.52
CA TYR A 1 -24.01 7.47 0.97
C TYR A 1 -23.05 6.95 -0.12
N MET A 2 -21.78 7.40 -0.13
CA MET A 2 -20.83 7.12 -1.23
C MET A 2 -20.55 5.63 -1.49
N LEU A 3 -20.66 4.76 -0.50
CA LEU A 3 -20.29 3.34 -0.59
C LEU A 3 -21.46 2.36 -0.46
N GLU A 4 -22.71 2.82 -0.40
CA GLU A 4 -23.89 1.94 -0.21
C GLU A 4 -24.01 0.85 -1.28
N HIS A 5 -23.51 1.11 -2.49
CA HIS A 5 -23.54 0.15 -3.60
C HIS A 5 -22.37 -0.84 -3.60
N ILE A 6 -21.38 -0.68 -2.69
CA ILE A 6 -20.22 -1.58 -2.57
C ILE A 6 -20.36 -2.44 -1.32
N PRO A 7 -20.77 -3.70 -1.44
CA PRO A 7 -20.84 -4.60 -0.30
C PRO A 7 -19.44 -4.84 0.28
N ILE A 8 -19.30 -4.73 1.61
CA ILE A 8 -17.99 -4.81 2.29
C ILE A 8 -17.26 -6.13 2.02
N HIS A 9 -17.99 -7.24 1.86
CA HIS A 9 -17.40 -8.54 1.53
C HIS A 9 -16.82 -8.65 0.10
N ARG A 10 -16.95 -7.60 -0.71
CA ARG A 10 -16.33 -7.47 -2.03
C ARG A 10 -15.05 -6.64 -2.00
N ILE A 11 -14.66 -6.11 -0.85
CA ILE A 11 -13.44 -5.35 -0.67
C ILE A 11 -12.36 -6.30 -0.11
N LEU A 12 -11.21 -6.36 -0.80
CA LEU A 12 -9.98 -6.91 -0.27
C LEU A 12 -9.12 -5.75 0.21
N PHE A 13 -8.98 -5.62 1.51
CA PHE A 13 -8.10 -4.62 2.12
C PHE A 13 -6.65 -5.04 1.97
N ILE A 14 -5.77 -4.06 1.78
CA ILE A 14 -4.31 -4.26 1.69
C ILE A 14 -3.58 -3.16 2.43
N ASP A 15 -2.45 -3.53 3.01
CA ASP A 15 -1.49 -2.64 3.65
C ASP A 15 -0.07 -3.19 3.50
N LEU A 16 0.93 -2.32 3.32
CA LEU A 16 2.33 -2.68 3.09
C LEU A 16 3.23 -2.12 4.17
N GLU A 17 4.25 -2.92 4.54
CA GLU A 17 5.39 -2.46 5.32
C GLU A 17 6.66 -2.50 4.46
N THR A 18 7.37 -1.40 4.48
CA THR A 18 8.54 -1.18 3.63
C THR A 18 9.75 -0.74 4.44
N VAL A 19 10.93 -1.10 3.98
CA VAL A 19 12.19 -0.67 4.58
C VAL A 19 13.16 -0.20 3.50
N ALA A 20 14.12 0.65 3.86
CA ALA A 20 15.21 1.02 2.97
C ALA A 20 15.95 -0.24 2.48
N GLN A 21 16.39 -0.25 1.21
CA GLN A 21 17.10 -1.41 0.63
C GLN A 21 18.50 -1.59 1.21
N GLN A 22 19.12 -0.55 1.71
CA GLN A 22 20.39 -0.59 2.44
C GLN A 22 20.22 -0.01 3.84
N PRO A 23 20.97 -0.48 4.85
CA PRO A 23 20.88 -0.01 6.22
C PRO A 23 21.27 1.47 6.40
N SER A 24 22.06 2.04 5.48
CA SER A 24 22.49 3.42 5.54
C SER A 24 22.80 3.98 4.15
N TYR A 25 22.79 5.31 4.02
CA TYR A 25 23.17 6.00 2.79
C TYR A 25 24.59 5.65 2.33
N GLN A 26 25.54 5.53 3.27
CA GLN A 26 26.93 5.19 2.96
C GLN A 26 27.11 3.79 2.34
N GLN A 27 26.15 2.88 2.57
CA GLN A 27 26.18 1.55 1.97
C GLN A 27 25.61 1.50 0.55
N LEU A 28 25.03 2.58 0.08
CA LEU A 28 24.67 2.73 -1.32
C LEU A 28 25.93 2.83 -2.18
N SER A 29 25.92 2.23 -3.37
CA SER A 29 26.98 2.49 -4.33
C SER A 29 26.98 3.96 -4.79
N PRO A 30 28.10 4.51 -5.28
CA PRO A 30 28.20 5.91 -5.70
C PRO A 30 27.09 6.34 -6.69
N VAL A 31 26.70 5.46 -7.60
CA VAL A 31 25.60 5.68 -8.55
C VAL A 31 24.28 5.83 -7.81
N TRP A 32 23.99 4.95 -6.85
CA TRP A 32 22.77 5.02 -6.07
C TRP A 32 22.72 6.21 -5.12
N GLN A 33 23.86 6.65 -4.58
CA GLN A 33 23.96 7.88 -3.80
C GLN A 33 23.59 9.09 -4.66
N GLN A 34 24.20 9.21 -5.84
CA GLN A 34 23.89 10.31 -6.79
C GLN A 34 22.41 10.32 -7.21
N LEU A 35 21.83 9.15 -7.49
CA LEU A 35 20.40 9.03 -7.86
C LEU A 35 19.49 9.41 -6.69
N TRP A 36 19.85 9.01 -5.46
CA TRP A 36 19.12 9.42 -4.26
C TRP A 36 19.14 10.94 -4.08
N GLU A 37 20.33 11.53 -4.09
CA GLU A 37 20.49 12.98 -3.98
C GLU A 37 19.66 13.71 -5.05
N GLY A 38 19.81 13.33 -6.31
CA GLY A 38 19.03 13.91 -7.42
C GLY A 38 17.53 13.80 -7.24
N ARG A 39 17.06 12.69 -6.62
CA ARG A 39 15.63 12.41 -6.40
C ARG A 39 15.03 13.28 -5.31
N VAL A 40 15.78 13.56 -4.23
CA VAL A 40 15.21 14.14 -3.01
C VAL A 40 15.79 15.50 -2.63
N ASN A 41 16.81 16.01 -3.32
CA ASN A 41 17.51 17.23 -2.97
C ASN A 41 16.58 18.44 -2.73
N GLN A 42 15.55 18.59 -3.53
CA GLN A 42 14.58 19.70 -3.39
C GLN A 42 13.68 19.61 -2.13
N TYR A 43 13.64 18.42 -1.49
CA TYR A 43 12.81 18.19 -0.30
C TYR A 43 13.62 18.02 0.98
N LYS A 44 14.94 17.76 0.85
CA LYS A 44 15.83 17.57 1.99
C LYS A 44 16.11 18.92 2.66
N PRO A 45 15.86 19.06 3.96
CA PRO A 45 16.27 20.25 4.72
C PRO A 45 17.80 20.37 4.76
N ASP A 46 18.31 21.61 4.69
CA ASP A 46 19.77 21.87 4.70
C ASP A 46 20.48 21.41 5.97
N ASN A 47 19.77 21.40 7.09
CA ASN A 47 20.27 21.03 8.41
C ASN A 47 20.28 19.52 8.69
N ILE A 48 19.84 18.69 7.75
CA ILE A 48 19.83 17.21 7.90
C ILE A 48 20.89 16.63 6.96
N ASP A 49 21.75 15.73 7.45
CA ASP A 49 22.71 15.01 6.62
C ASP A 49 22.03 13.93 5.76
N TRP A 50 22.76 13.44 4.75
CA TRP A 50 22.24 12.48 3.78
C TRP A 50 21.88 11.12 4.40
N ASP A 51 22.61 10.68 5.43
CA ASP A 51 22.37 9.41 6.08
C ASP A 51 21.08 9.44 6.90
N THR A 52 20.92 10.48 7.72
CA THR A 52 19.70 10.69 8.50
C THR A 52 18.49 10.79 7.57
N TYR A 53 18.59 11.58 6.50
CA TYR A 53 17.47 11.75 5.57
C TYR A 53 17.14 10.46 4.81
N TYR A 54 18.15 9.66 4.45
CA TYR A 54 17.94 8.35 3.83
C TYR A 54 17.20 7.40 4.77
N ASN A 55 17.66 7.30 6.01
CA ASN A 55 17.05 6.42 7.02
C ASN A 55 15.59 6.78 7.31
N GLU A 56 15.25 8.06 7.29
CA GLU A 56 13.89 8.53 7.53
C GLU A 56 12.96 8.40 6.30
N LYS A 57 13.49 8.50 5.09
CA LYS A 57 12.67 8.70 3.90
C LYS A 57 12.79 7.61 2.83
N ALA A 58 13.85 6.81 2.80
CA ALA A 58 14.06 5.85 1.71
C ALA A 58 12.93 4.82 1.61
N ALA A 59 12.32 4.44 2.72
CA ALA A 59 11.26 3.45 2.76
C ALA A 59 10.01 3.81 1.93
N VAL A 60 9.78 5.09 1.63
CA VAL A 60 8.63 5.52 0.82
C VAL A 60 8.92 5.59 -0.70
N TYR A 61 10.16 5.34 -1.11
CA TYR A 61 10.57 5.34 -2.50
C TYR A 61 10.85 3.93 -2.99
N ALA A 62 10.01 3.41 -3.87
CA ALA A 62 10.10 2.02 -4.32
C ALA A 62 11.46 1.63 -4.94
N GLU A 63 12.16 2.60 -5.53
CA GLU A 63 13.49 2.42 -6.13
C GLU A 63 14.61 2.23 -5.08
N PHE A 64 14.41 2.76 -3.86
CA PHE A 64 15.41 2.77 -2.78
C PHE A 64 15.03 1.89 -1.59
N SER A 65 13.99 1.09 -1.72
CA SER A 65 13.41 0.31 -0.64
C SER A 65 12.96 -1.07 -1.12
N LYS A 66 12.44 -1.87 -0.21
CA LYS A 66 11.81 -3.16 -0.47
C LYS A 66 10.59 -3.36 0.42
N ILE A 67 9.65 -4.18 -0.03
CA ILE A 67 8.52 -4.64 0.78
C ILE A 67 9.00 -5.79 1.67
N VAL A 68 8.73 -5.68 2.98
CA VAL A 68 9.10 -6.71 3.96
C VAL A 68 7.88 -7.43 4.52
N CYS A 69 6.72 -6.80 4.45
CA CYS A 69 5.43 -7.40 4.80
C CYS A 69 4.33 -6.81 3.94
N ALA A 70 3.36 -7.64 3.56
CA ALA A 70 2.11 -7.20 2.94
C ALA A 70 0.96 -7.97 3.58
N SER A 71 -0.01 -7.27 4.11
CA SER A 71 -1.19 -7.85 4.72
C SER A 71 -2.41 -7.65 3.85
N ILE A 72 -3.19 -8.70 3.63
CA ILE A 72 -4.50 -8.62 2.98
C ILE A 72 -5.58 -9.10 3.92
N GLY A 73 -6.75 -8.45 3.86
CA GLY A 73 -7.88 -8.83 4.70
C GLY A 73 -9.22 -8.62 3.99
N TYR A 74 -10.22 -9.42 4.37
CA TYR A 74 -11.57 -9.29 3.84
C TYR A 74 -12.62 -9.78 4.83
N PHE A 75 -13.83 -9.22 4.75
CA PHE A 75 -14.99 -9.76 5.45
C PHE A 75 -15.52 -10.99 4.74
N ALA A 76 -15.54 -12.11 5.43
CA ALA A 76 -16.16 -13.34 4.92
C ALA A 76 -17.67 -13.17 4.92
N LYS A 77 -18.31 -13.52 3.78
CA LYS A 77 -19.78 -13.50 3.71
C LYS A 77 -20.35 -14.53 4.68
N PRO A 78 -21.25 -14.13 5.62
CA PRO A 78 -21.93 -15.05 6.49
C PRO A 78 -22.68 -16.12 5.69
N ARG A 79 -22.72 -17.35 6.19
CA ARG A 79 -23.50 -18.45 5.58
C ARG A 79 -24.98 -18.31 5.91
N ASN A 80 -25.27 -17.83 7.13
CA ASN A 80 -26.62 -17.56 7.63
C ASN A 80 -26.71 -16.12 8.11
N PRO A 81 -27.89 -15.48 8.06
CA PRO A 81 -28.08 -14.09 8.50
C PRO A 81 -27.69 -13.81 9.96
N ASP A 82 -27.80 -14.82 10.82
CA ASP A 82 -27.51 -14.73 12.26
C ASP A 82 -26.04 -14.99 12.61
N GLU A 83 -25.19 -15.35 11.62
CA GLU A 83 -23.76 -15.53 11.85
C GLU A 83 -23.05 -14.18 11.90
N PRO A 84 -22.10 -13.97 12.84
CA PRO A 84 -21.31 -12.76 12.89
C PRO A 84 -20.43 -12.62 11.64
N GLU A 85 -20.22 -11.40 11.20
CA GLU A 85 -19.22 -11.11 10.18
C GLU A 85 -17.82 -11.42 10.70
N ILE A 86 -17.06 -12.19 9.95
CA ILE A 86 -15.68 -12.58 10.30
C ILE A 86 -14.73 -11.85 9.36
N PHE A 87 -13.84 -11.03 9.94
CA PHE A 87 -12.72 -10.45 9.20
C PHE A 87 -11.56 -11.45 9.17
N ARG A 88 -11.09 -11.81 7.97
CA ARG A 88 -9.97 -12.72 7.75
C ARG A 88 -8.77 -11.97 7.24
N ILE A 89 -7.62 -12.17 7.89
CA ILE A 89 -6.36 -11.54 7.53
C ILE A 89 -5.35 -12.62 7.14
N LYS A 90 -4.51 -12.30 6.16
CA LYS A 90 -3.31 -13.06 5.82
C LYS A 90 -2.19 -12.10 5.52
N SER A 91 -1.04 -12.28 6.20
CA SER A 91 0.18 -11.55 5.94
C SER A 91 1.16 -12.41 5.12
N PHE A 92 1.89 -11.75 4.24
CA PHE A 92 3.00 -12.28 3.47
C PHE A 92 4.25 -11.55 3.91
N TYR A 93 5.23 -12.28 4.37
CA TYR A 93 6.53 -11.75 4.80
C TYR A 93 7.62 -12.75 4.46
N ASP A 94 8.75 -12.27 4.01
CA ASP A 94 9.93 -13.07 3.71
C ASP A 94 11.18 -12.17 3.71
N HIS A 95 12.35 -12.74 3.92
CA HIS A 95 13.62 -12.05 3.72
C HIS A 95 13.91 -11.82 2.23
N ASP A 96 13.37 -12.71 1.38
CA ASP A 96 13.45 -12.63 -0.09
C ASP A 96 12.16 -11.96 -0.63
N GLU A 97 12.29 -10.71 -1.06
CA GLU A 97 11.15 -9.95 -1.58
C GLU A 97 10.45 -10.60 -2.79
N PRO A 98 11.18 -11.21 -3.78
CA PRO A 98 10.54 -11.97 -4.85
C PRO A 98 9.62 -13.07 -4.37
N THR A 99 10.00 -13.82 -3.34
CA THR A 99 9.18 -14.87 -2.74
C THR A 99 7.92 -14.29 -2.09
N LEU A 100 8.07 -13.21 -1.31
CA LEU A 100 6.93 -12.47 -0.73
C LEU A 100 5.95 -12.02 -1.80
N LEU A 101 6.46 -11.29 -2.82
CA LEU A 101 5.62 -10.74 -3.90
C LEU A 101 4.93 -11.83 -4.71
N THR A 102 5.60 -12.95 -4.99
CA THR A 102 5.02 -14.08 -5.71
C THR A 102 3.80 -14.63 -4.95
N GLY A 103 3.96 -14.89 -3.65
CA GLY A 103 2.88 -15.40 -2.80
C GLY A 103 1.70 -14.42 -2.67
N LEU A 104 2.00 -13.13 -2.51
CA LEU A 104 0.99 -12.07 -2.48
C LEU A 104 0.23 -11.99 -3.81
N PHE A 105 0.94 -11.97 -4.94
CA PHE A 105 0.33 -11.82 -6.25
C PHE A 105 -0.50 -13.02 -6.68
N GLU A 106 -0.12 -14.22 -6.27
CA GLU A 106 -0.96 -15.42 -6.43
C GLU A 106 -2.27 -15.28 -5.64
N ALA A 107 -2.21 -14.78 -4.41
CA ALA A 107 -3.41 -14.53 -3.61
C ALA A 107 -4.31 -13.47 -4.24
N LEU A 108 -3.75 -12.35 -4.74
CA LEU A 108 -4.49 -11.32 -5.47
C LEU A 108 -5.16 -11.89 -6.72
N ARG A 109 -4.41 -12.60 -7.58
CA ARG A 109 -4.99 -13.24 -8.78
C ARG A 109 -6.14 -14.18 -8.42
N LYS A 110 -5.96 -15.02 -7.39
CA LYS A 110 -6.99 -15.96 -6.94
C LYS A 110 -8.24 -15.26 -6.39
N TYR A 111 -8.08 -14.16 -5.68
CA TYR A 111 -9.20 -13.40 -5.14
C TYR A 111 -10.00 -12.72 -6.25
N PHE A 112 -9.31 -12.04 -7.17
CA PHE A 112 -9.93 -11.25 -8.22
C PHE A 112 -10.46 -12.10 -9.38
N SER A 113 -9.89 -13.29 -9.67
CA SER A 113 -10.39 -14.19 -10.72
C SER A 113 -11.71 -14.88 -10.38
N ARG A 114 -12.04 -15.03 -9.11
CA ARG A 114 -13.19 -15.81 -8.64
C ARG A 114 -14.46 -15.02 -8.37
N ARG A 115 -14.39 -13.72 -8.47
CA ARG A 115 -15.47 -12.82 -8.05
C ARG A 115 -15.65 -11.68 -9.05
N ALA A 116 -16.90 -11.44 -9.44
CA ALA A 116 -17.23 -10.25 -10.21
C ALA A 116 -17.36 -9.02 -9.29
N GLN A 117 -16.98 -7.85 -9.79
CA GLN A 117 -17.12 -6.57 -9.07
C GLN A 117 -16.49 -6.61 -7.67
N VAL A 118 -15.19 -6.91 -7.60
CA VAL A 118 -14.38 -6.83 -6.39
C VAL A 118 -13.47 -5.62 -6.44
N TYR A 119 -13.12 -5.11 -5.27
CA TYR A 119 -12.37 -3.88 -5.09
C TYR A 119 -11.13 -4.13 -4.23
N LEU A 120 -10.05 -3.41 -4.50
CA LEU A 120 -8.92 -3.31 -3.58
C LEU A 120 -9.16 -2.11 -2.67
N GLY A 121 -9.04 -2.29 -1.36
CA GLY A 121 -9.35 -1.27 -0.36
C GLY A 121 -8.18 -0.97 0.56
N GLY A 122 -8.11 0.28 1.05
CA GLY A 122 -7.13 0.70 2.05
C GLY A 122 -7.08 2.21 2.19
N HIS A 123 -6.02 2.72 2.81
CA HIS A 123 -5.81 4.15 3.00
C HIS A 123 -4.60 4.61 2.18
N ASN A 124 -4.82 5.54 1.26
CA ASN A 124 -3.79 6.05 0.34
C ASN A 124 -3.21 4.98 -0.61
N ILE A 125 -3.93 3.89 -0.84
CA ILE A 125 -3.44 2.77 -1.66
C ILE A 125 -3.23 3.16 -3.11
N ARG A 126 -4.02 4.12 -3.63
CA ARG A 126 -3.95 4.59 -5.00
C ARG A 126 -2.63 5.31 -5.30
N ASP A 127 -2.15 6.09 -4.34
CA ASP A 127 -0.98 6.94 -4.52
C ASP A 127 0.28 6.27 -3.93
N PHE A 128 0.14 5.25 -3.05
CA PHE A 128 1.26 4.56 -2.41
C PHE A 128 1.29 3.06 -2.70
N ASP A 129 0.46 2.22 -2.08
CA ASP A 129 0.61 0.75 -2.09
C ASP A 129 0.56 0.15 -3.49
N VAL A 130 -0.42 0.53 -4.30
CA VAL A 130 -0.59 0.00 -5.66
C VAL A 130 0.60 0.34 -6.56
N PRO A 131 1.00 1.62 -6.74
CA PRO A 131 2.16 1.95 -7.55
C PRO A 131 3.47 1.44 -6.96
N PHE A 132 3.59 1.30 -5.64
CA PHE A 132 4.76 0.74 -4.99
C PHE A 132 4.91 -0.74 -5.34
N MET A 133 3.88 -1.56 -5.15
CA MET A 133 3.89 -2.97 -5.55
C MET A 133 4.18 -3.15 -7.04
N ALA A 134 3.58 -2.32 -7.90
CA ALA A 134 3.81 -2.39 -9.34
C ALA A 134 5.27 -2.13 -9.72
N ARG A 135 5.90 -1.10 -9.13
CA ARG A 135 7.32 -0.80 -9.34
C ARG A 135 8.22 -1.92 -8.80
N ARG A 136 7.93 -2.44 -7.60
CA ARG A 136 8.70 -3.56 -7.01
C ARG A 136 8.56 -4.83 -7.85
N ALA A 137 7.38 -5.09 -8.42
CA ALA A 137 7.17 -6.20 -9.36
C ALA A 137 8.09 -6.07 -10.59
N LEU A 138 8.16 -4.88 -11.19
CA LEU A 138 9.04 -4.62 -12.35
C LEU A 138 10.51 -4.77 -11.99
N ILE A 139 10.94 -4.21 -10.86
CA ILE A 139 12.34 -4.30 -10.37
C ILE A 139 12.74 -5.77 -10.15
N ASN A 140 11.83 -6.57 -9.60
CA ASN A 140 12.07 -7.99 -9.33
C ASN A 140 11.69 -8.91 -10.51
N GLN A 141 11.28 -8.37 -11.66
CA GLN A 141 10.89 -9.11 -12.87
C GLN A 141 9.75 -10.12 -12.63
N ILE A 142 8.80 -9.76 -11.76
CA ILE A 142 7.65 -10.59 -11.40
C ILE A 142 6.42 -10.13 -12.21
N PRO A 143 5.67 -11.07 -12.82
CA PRO A 143 4.46 -10.72 -13.57
C PRO A 143 3.43 -10.00 -12.71
N LEU A 144 2.98 -8.82 -13.15
CA LEU A 144 2.03 -7.98 -12.44
C LEU A 144 0.62 -8.58 -12.47
N PRO A 145 -0.11 -8.65 -11.34
CA PRO A 145 -1.55 -8.92 -11.36
C PRO A 145 -2.31 -7.80 -12.04
N GLN A 146 -3.33 -8.14 -12.82
CA GLN A 146 -4.15 -7.18 -13.57
C GLN A 146 -4.73 -6.07 -12.69
N ILE A 147 -5.12 -6.39 -11.45
CA ILE A 147 -5.67 -5.41 -10.49
C ILE A 147 -4.69 -4.29 -10.15
N LEU A 148 -3.39 -4.54 -10.28
CA LEU A 148 -2.32 -3.56 -10.01
C LEU A 148 -1.86 -2.84 -11.29
N ASP A 149 -2.33 -3.26 -12.46
CA ASP A 149 -1.95 -2.67 -13.74
C ASP A 149 -2.80 -1.43 -14.03
N ALA A 150 -2.23 -0.26 -13.74
CA ALA A 150 -2.89 1.02 -13.98
C ALA A 150 -3.19 1.28 -15.47
N THR A 151 -2.52 0.58 -16.41
CA THR A 151 -2.75 0.75 -17.84
C THR A 151 -3.99 -0.01 -18.32
N TYR A 152 -4.44 -0.99 -17.56
CA TYR A 152 -5.60 -1.81 -17.87
C TYR A 152 -6.94 -1.09 -17.64
N PHE A 153 -6.97 -0.14 -16.69
CA PHE A 153 -8.17 0.59 -16.31
C PHE A 153 -8.05 2.07 -16.68
N LYS A 154 -9.16 2.68 -17.10
CA LYS A 154 -9.20 4.13 -17.11
C LYS A 154 -9.13 4.67 -15.67
N PRO A 155 -8.59 5.87 -15.42
CA PRO A 155 -8.40 6.39 -14.08
C PRO A 155 -9.65 6.37 -13.18
N TRP A 156 -10.84 6.53 -13.78
CA TRP A 156 -12.13 6.51 -13.08
C TRP A 156 -12.78 5.12 -12.98
N GLU A 157 -12.22 4.11 -13.68
CA GLU A 157 -12.71 2.72 -13.67
C GLU A 157 -11.87 1.82 -12.75
N GLN A 158 -10.82 2.37 -12.12
CA GLN A 158 -9.97 1.61 -11.21
C GLN A 158 -10.78 1.08 -10.04
N PRO A 159 -10.78 -0.24 -9.78
CA PRO A 159 -11.59 -0.84 -8.74
C PRO A 159 -10.94 -0.68 -7.36
N TYR A 160 -10.68 0.56 -6.96
CA TYR A 160 -10.05 0.90 -5.68
C TYR A 160 -11.04 1.64 -4.78
N VAL A 161 -11.10 1.21 -3.52
CA VAL A 161 -11.79 1.90 -2.43
C VAL A 161 -10.72 2.48 -1.51
N ASP A 162 -10.33 3.72 -1.76
CA ASP A 162 -9.27 4.41 -1.04
C ASP A 162 -9.88 5.44 -0.08
N THR A 163 -9.73 5.20 1.23
CA THR A 163 -10.32 6.06 2.26
C THR A 163 -9.75 7.47 2.26
N LEU A 164 -8.50 7.68 1.81
CA LEU A 164 -7.96 9.02 1.64
C LEU A 164 -8.65 9.75 0.47
N GLN A 165 -8.88 9.08 -0.67
CA GLN A 165 -9.57 9.69 -1.80
C GLN A 165 -11.03 10.02 -1.47
N LEU A 166 -11.70 9.17 -0.70
CA LEU A 166 -13.05 9.45 -0.19
C LEU A 166 -13.06 10.67 0.73
N TRP A 167 -12.09 10.76 1.65
CA TRP A 167 -11.96 11.89 2.57
C TRP A 167 -11.65 13.21 1.89
N LYS A 168 -10.89 13.18 0.80
CA LYS A 168 -10.52 14.38 0.04
C LYS A 168 -11.70 15.11 -0.60
N PHE A 169 -12.81 14.44 -0.90
CA PHE A 169 -13.96 15.04 -1.61
C PHE A 169 -13.55 15.88 -2.84
N GLY A 170 -12.50 15.44 -3.58
CA GLY A 170 -11.97 16.17 -4.73
C GLY A 170 -10.86 17.18 -4.41
N GLU A 171 -10.51 17.39 -3.15
CA GLU A 171 -9.38 18.25 -2.75
C GLU A 171 -8.05 17.62 -3.17
N PHE A 172 -7.20 18.38 -3.88
CA PHE A 172 -6.03 17.80 -4.55
C PHE A 172 -4.84 17.53 -3.61
N ARG A 173 -4.59 18.37 -2.60
CA ARG A 173 -3.36 18.35 -1.77
C ARG A 173 -3.54 17.88 -0.33
N ASN A 174 -4.66 17.33 0.01
CA ASN A 174 -4.94 16.88 1.36
C ASN A 174 -4.37 15.46 1.58
N LEU A 175 -3.38 15.32 2.48
CA LEU A 175 -2.79 14.05 2.90
C LEU A 175 -3.13 13.75 4.36
N THR A 176 -4.42 13.70 4.67
CA THR A 176 -4.90 13.39 6.02
C THR A 176 -4.55 11.95 6.39
N SER A 177 -3.88 11.75 7.52
CA SER A 177 -3.54 10.40 8.00
C SER A 177 -4.78 9.62 8.44
N LEU A 178 -4.72 8.30 8.33
CA LEU A 178 -5.82 7.43 8.81
C LEU A 178 -6.11 7.67 10.29
N ASN A 179 -5.08 7.87 11.11
CA ASN A 179 -5.24 8.17 12.54
C ASN A 179 -6.04 9.45 12.78
N LEU A 180 -5.79 10.51 12.00
CA LEU A 180 -6.57 11.74 12.13
C LEU A 180 -8.03 11.55 11.69
N ILE A 181 -8.25 10.79 10.61
CA ILE A 181 -9.62 10.49 10.13
C ILE A 181 -10.39 9.68 11.16
N THR A 182 -9.80 8.61 11.69
CA THR A 182 -10.45 7.77 12.70
C THR A 182 -10.75 8.56 13.97
N THR A 183 -9.81 9.40 14.43
CA THR A 183 -10.02 10.28 15.59
C THR A 183 -11.16 11.28 15.36
N ALA A 184 -11.21 11.92 14.18
CA ALA A 184 -12.26 12.88 13.83
C ALA A 184 -13.65 12.24 13.70
N LEU A 185 -13.71 10.94 13.44
CA LEU A 185 -14.93 10.14 13.32
C LEU A 185 -15.30 9.36 14.60
N ASP A 186 -14.57 9.56 15.70
CA ASP A 186 -14.71 8.80 16.95
C ASP A 186 -14.58 7.27 16.77
N ILE A 187 -13.78 6.84 15.79
CA ILE A 187 -13.45 5.43 15.54
C ILE A 187 -12.18 5.10 16.34
N PRO A 188 -12.17 4.04 17.18
CA PRO A 188 -10.98 3.62 17.89
C PRO A 188 -9.79 3.38 16.94
N SER A 189 -8.66 4.03 17.21
CA SER A 189 -7.44 3.83 16.41
C SER A 189 -6.84 2.45 16.69
N PRO A 190 -6.47 1.67 15.67
CA PRO A 190 -5.75 0.41 15.86
C PRO A 190 -4.28 0.62 16.26
N LYS A 191 -3.77 1.86 16.24
CA LYS A 191 -2.38 2.22 16.53
C LYS A 191 -2.14 2.61 18.01
N THR A 192 -2.85 2.03 18.95
CA THR A 192 -2.67 2.34 20.39
C THR A 192 -1.36 1.81 20.98
N ASP A 193 -0.67 0.89 20.30
CA ASP A 193 0.48 0.17 20.86
C ASP A 193 1.81 0.39 20.12
N LEU A 194 1.87 1.31 19.16
CA LEU A 194 3.09 1.64 18.41
C LEU A 194 3.46 3.11 18.64
N THR A 195 4.01 3.39 19.80
CA THR A 195 4.79 4.61 20.08
C THR A 195 6.26 4.34 19.85
#